data_b0080ca40629e3c8941ce4c1943ff993
#
_entry.id   b0080ca40629e3c8941ce4c1943ff993
#
_cell.length_a   1.000
_cell.length_b   1.000
_cell.length_c   1.000
_cell.angle_alpha   90.00
_cell.angle_beta   90.00
_cell.angle_gamma   90.00
#
_symmetry.space_group_name_H-M   'P 1'
#
loop_
_entity.id
_entity.type
_entity.pdbx_description
1 polymer ?
#
loop_
_entity_poly.entity_id
_entity_poly.type
_entity_poly.pdbx_seq_one_letter_code
_entity_poly.pdbx_strand_id
1 'polypeptide(L)'
;MGKPAARARIDSSAHTGPIQSGSSNVIIGGFPAARKGDPLSCSQHGQGSILSGSTTVFVNGLPLAREGDKTGCNTSATPAVASTQAAPPQYWGGTAAKDAGKDGAIHGDVYDARVLGAYASLEDKSGFGKPDTASAGFALADITVGNTQSQDKYKGEVRTKVGVANASGTLVTDRADYGAINLNANATAIQYGASGSIGKEGEQYGGGGGDVYLATAEAKAVSEMYDGNKGRYGFNVELGAEAAAVKGEATAKADFYGVVVADGKLSGSAGSAGASAGVGTWIDSTDYSFNLKLSGELAVALGLGGDASIKLALKPILDWIYDDDESKPSPAAGSGDGVIKTGCVTVLVGD
;
A
#
# COMPACT_ATOMS: atom_id res chain seq x y z
N MET A 1 -26.44 7.16 -4.40
CA MET A 1 -25.44 8.19 -4.76
C MET A 1 -24.42 8.30 -3.63
N GLY A 2 -23.12 8.28 -3.97
CA GLY A 2 -22.06 8.51 -2.99
C GLY A 2 -22.06 9.96 -2.52
N LYS A 3 -21.66 10.18 -1.26
CA LYS A 3 -21.46 11.53 -0.73
C LYS A 3 -20.09 12.05 -1.11
N PRO A 4 -19.93 13.32 -1.56
CA PRO A 4 -18.65 13.93 -1.84
C PRO A 4 -17.69 13.87 -0.65
N ALA A 5 -16.41 13.67 -0.91
CA ALA A 5 -15.37 13.65 0.11
C ALA A 5 -15.05 15.08 0.57
N ALA A 6 -14.84 15.25 1.86
CA ALA A 6 -14.44 16.51 2.46
C ALA A 6 -12.93 16.74 2.36
N ARG A 7 -12.55 18.02 2.22
CA ARG A 7 -11.16 18.47 2.03
C ARG A 7 -10.82 19.58 3.01
N ALA A 8 -9.67 19.48 3.64
CA ALA A 8 -9.19 20.53 4.52
C ALA A 8 -8.81 21.79 3.73
N ARG A 9 -8.90 22.93 4.39
CA ARG A 9 -8.58 24.29 3.90
C ARG A 9 -9.55 24.89 2.88
N ILE A 10 -10.44 24.08 2.29
CA ILE A 10 -11.41 24.57 1.29
C ILE A 10 -12.86 24.29 1.69
N ASP A 11 -13.13 23.17 2.32
CA ASP A 11 -14.48 22.83 2.77
C ASP A 11 -14.70 23.29 4.22
N SER A 12 -15.93 23.63 4.57
CA SER A 12 -16.28 24.22 5.86
C SER A 12 -17.47 23.53 6.52
N SER A 13 -17.60 23.71 7.83
CA SER A 13 -18.78 23.30 8.58
C SER A 13 -19.97 24.24 8.33
N ALA A 14 -21.17 23.80 8.71
CA ALA A 14 -22.40 24.64 8.65
C ALA A 14 -22.28 25.96 9.44
N HIS A 15 -21.46 26.02 10.48
CA HIS A 15 -21.17 27.21 11.26
C HIS A 15 -20.02 28.06 10.67
N THR A 16 -19.78 27.95 9.37
CA THR A 16 -18.87 28.79 8.56
C THR A 16 -17.38 28.69 8.89
N GLY A 17 -16.97 27.72 9.69
CA GLY A 17 -15.55 27.51 9.98
C GLY A 17 -14.89 26.51 9.00
N PRO A 18 -13.70 26.84 8.48
CA PRO A 18 -12.99 25.91 7.62
C PRO A 18 -12.46 24.71 8.39
N ILE A 19 -12.38 23.56 7.71
CA ILE A 19 -11.60 22.42 8.19
C ILE A 19 -10.12 22.83 8.13
N GLN A 20 -9.45 22.86 9.27
CA GLN A 20 -8.11 23.45 9.38
C GLN A 20 -7.00 22.55 8.85
N SER A 21 -7.10 21.25 9.11
CA SER A 21 -6.12 20.26 8.67
C SER A 21 -6.78 18.95 8.25
N GLY A 22 -6.05 18.13 7.53
CA GLY A 22 -6.47 16.82 7.04
C GLY A 22 -5.28 15.88 6.92
N SER A 23 -5.41 14.85 6.10
CA SER A 23 -4.35 13.91 5.80
C SER A 23 -3.09 14.61 5.29
N SER A 24 -1.93 14.18 5.75
CA SER A 24 -0.64 14.72 5.30
C SER A 24 -0.22 14.20 3.91
N ASN A 25 -0.76 13.06 3.48
CA ASN A 25 -0.31 12.33 2.28
C ASN A 25 -1.44 11.91 1.33
N VAL A 26 -2.71 12.12 1.71
CA VAL A 26 -3.84 11.85 0.81
C VAL A 26 -4.46 13.16 0.39
N ILE A 27 -4.43 13.41 -0.91
CA ILE A 27 -4.89 14.66 -1.53
C ILE A 27 -6.13 14.38 -2.39
N ILE A 28 -7.16 15.18 -2.26
CA ILE A 28 -8.39 15.11 -3.06
C ILE A 28 -8.61 16.48 -3.72
N GLY A 29 -8.56 16.50 -5.04
CA GLY A 29 -8.74 17.76 -5.80
C GLY A 29 -7.74 18.87 -5.42
N GLY A 30 -6.49 18.49 -5.10
CA GLY A 30 -5.43 19.42 -4.72
C GLY A 30 -5.39 19.82 -3.24
N PHE A 31 -6.29 19.28 -2.40
CA PHE A 31 -6.39 19.61 -0.98
C PHE A 31 -6.31 18.36 -0.10
N PRO A 32 -5.77 18.46 1.14
CA PRO A 32 -5.71 17.34 2.05
C PRO A 32 -7.09 16.74 2.34
N ALA A 33 -7.21 15.42 2.27
CA ALA A 33 -8.44 14.73 2.62
C ALA A 33 -8.77 14.94 4.11
N ALA A 34 -9.99 15.37 4.40
CA ALA A 34 -10.46 15.54 5.77
C ALA A 34 -11.00 14.23 6.35
N ARG A 35 -10.81 14.01 7.65
CA ARG A 35 -11.12 12.77 8.33
C ARG A 35 -11.88 13.01 9.63
N LYS A 36 -12.54 12.00 10.13
CA LYS A 36 -13.10 12.03 11.48
C LYS A 36 -12.00 12.40 12.50
N GLY A 37 -12.27 13.36 13.39
CA GLY A 37 -11.34 13.88 14.38
C GLY A 37 -10.49 15.06 13.92
N ASP A 38 -10.43 15.37 12.63
CA ASP A 38 -9.68 16.52 12.14
C ASP A 38 -10.31 17.84 12.65
N PRO A 39 -9.46 18.84 13.00
CA PRO A 39 -9.93 20.09 13.59
C PRO A 39 -10.61 21.01 12.58
N LEU A 40 -11.62 21.71 13.05
CA LEU A 40 -12.26 22.79 12.32
C LEU A 40 -12.33 24.05 13.20
N SER A 41 -12.42 25.22 12.57
CA SER A 41 -12.73 26.45 13.28
C SER A 41 -14.24 26.73 13.23
N CYS A 42 -14.78 27.24 14.33
CA CYS A 42 -16.15 27.72 14.37
C CYS A 42 -16.12 29.18 14.81
N SER A 43 -16.66 30.08 13.98
CA SER A 43 -16.66 31.53 14.26
C SER A 43 -17.48 31.91 15.49
N GLN A 44 -18.44 31.07 15.89
CA GLN A 44 -19.33 31.31 17.03
C GLN A 44 -18.85 30.63 18.32
N HIS A 45 -18.21 29.49 18.25
CA HIS A 45 -17.92 28.63 19.40
C HIS A 45 -16.44 28.24 19.55
N GLY A 46 -15.55 28.82 18.74
CA GLY A 46 -14.11 28.54 18.80
C GLY A 46 -13.71 27.30 17.98
N GLN A 47 -12.95 26.41 18.59
CA GLN A 47 -12.50 25.19 17.92
C GLN A 47 -13.52 24.06 18.00
N GLY A 48 -13.54 23.22 16.99
CA GLY A 48 -14.36 22.01 16.94
C GLY A 48 -13.66 20.89 16.21
N SER A 49 -14.35 19.78 16.01
CA SER A 49 -13.84 18.62 15.29
C SER A 49 -14.92 17.92 14.49
N ILE A 50 -14.48 17.12 13.50
CA ILE A 50 -15.35 16.26 12.71
C ILE A 50 -15.71 15.03 13.54
N LEU A 51 -17.01 14.77 13.76
CA LEU A 51 -17.48 13.72 14.67
C LEU A 51 -17.85 12.42 13.94
N SER A 52 -18.16 12.47 12.65
CA SER A 52 -18.49 11.27 11.87
C SER A 52 -17.73 11.23 10.54
N GLY A 53 -17.77 10.10 9.86
CA GLY A 53 -17.13 9.88 8.58
C GLY A 53 -17.65 8.62 7.90
N SER A 54 -17.07 8.26 6.78
CA SER A 54 -17.40 7.06 6.03
C SER A 54 -17.21 5.80 6.88
N THR A 55 -18.14 4.88 6.78
CA THR A 55 -18.00 3.55 7.39
C THR A 55 -17.20 2.58 6.51
N THR A 56 -16.93 2.96 5.26
CA THR A 56 -16.29 2.08 4.25
C THR A 56 -15.01 2.67 3.67
N VAL A 57 -14.82 3.99 3.75
CA VAL A 57 -13.62 4.65 3.22
C VAL A 57 -12.82 5.25 4.36
N PHE A 58 -11.57 4.85 4.46
CA PHE A 58 -10.64 5.31 5.48
C PHE A 58 -9.43 5.98 4.84
N VAL A 59 -8.92 7.01 5.50
CA VAL A 59 -7.71 7.74 5.11
C VAL A 59 -6.77 7.72 6.31
N ASN A 60 -5.65 7.04 6.18
CA ASN A 60 -4.68 6.82 7.28
C ASN A 60 -5.36 6.22 8.54
N GLY A 61 -6.20 5.21 8.35
CA GLY A 61 -6.91 4.54 9.43
C GLY A 61 -8.08 5.31 10.05
N LEU A 62 -8.36 6.54 9.61
CA LEU A 62 -9.48 7.34 10.07
C LEU A 62 -10.59 7.41 9.02
N PRO A 63 -11.88 7.33 9.41
CA PRO A 63 -13.00 7.48 8.49
C PRO A 63 -12.89 8.77 7.68
N LEU A 64 -12.96 8.67 6.36
CA LEU A 64 -13.00 9.84 5.47
C LEU A 64 -14.24 10.68 5.76
N ALA A 65 -14.06 11.96 6.01
CA ALA A 65 -15.16 12.91 6.16
C ALA A 65 -15.83 13.20 4.82
N ARG A 66 -17.16 13.36 4.84
CA ARG A 66 -17.97 13.56 3.64
C ARG A 66 -18.97 14.66 3.86
N GLU A 67 -19.52 15.14 2.80
CA GLU A 67 -20.69 16.05 2.87
C GLU A 67 -21.81 15.46 3.73
N GLY A 68 -22.35 16.26 4.67
CA GLY A 68 -23.39 15.86 5.62
C GLY A 68 -22.92 14.97 6.77
N ASP A 69 -21.62 14.78 6.97
CA ASP A 69 -21.08 14.16 8.18
C ASP A 69 -21.14 15.16 9.35
N LYS A 70 -21.33 14.66 10.58
CA LYS A 70 -21.52 15.50 11.77
C LYS A 70 -20.24 16.17 12.21
N THR A 71 -20.37 17.43 12.67
CA THR A 71 -19.30 18.19 13.35
C THR A 71 -19.75 18.60 14.74
N GLY A 72 -18.81 18.86 15.63
CA GLY A 72 -19.07 19.44 16.93
C GLY A 72 -18.24 20.70 17.11
N CYS A 73 -18.89 21.77 17.61
CA CYS A 73 -18.22 22.97 18.07
C CYS A 73 -17.95 22.87 19.56
N ASN A 74 -16.94 23.57 20.06
CA ASN A 74 -16.51 23.56 21.47
C ASN A 74 -16.14 22.16 21.98
N THR A 75 -15.89 21.24 21.07
CA THR A 75 -15.26 19.97 21.37
C THR A 75 -13.75 20.17 21.24
N SER A 76 -13.00 19.90 22.28
CA SER A 76 -11.56 19.70 22.12
C SER A 76 -11.41 18.75 20.93
N ALA A 77 -10.68 19.17 19.89
CA ALA A 77 -10.28 18.23 18.87
C ALA A 77 -9.65 17.09 19.65
N THR A 78 -10.34 15.94 19.73
CA THR A 78 -9.68 14.74 20.18
C THR A 78 -8.49 14.66 19.25
N PRO A 79 -7.25 14.78 19.71
CA PRO A 79 -6.12 14.62 18.84
C PRO A 79 -6.46 13.35 18.11
N ALA A 80 -6.66 13.45 16.77
CA ALA A 80 -6.93 12.28 15.95
C ALA A 80 -5.95 11.28 16.52
N VAL A 81 -6.47 10.20 17.16
CA VAL A 81 -5.58 9.23 17.80
C VAL A 81 -4.57 9.04 16.69
N ALA A 82 -3.42 9.63 16.88
CA ALA A 82 -2.37 9.47 15.93
C ALA A 82 -2.35 7.97 15.84
N SER A 83 -2.95 7.44 14.74
CA SER A 83 -2.61 6.09 14.38
C SER A 83 -1.15 6.11 14.68
N THR A 84 -0.66 5.33 15.60
CA THR A 84 0.75 5.38 15.95
C THR A 84 1.42 5.22 14.62
N GLN A 85 1.58 6.37 13.99
CA GLN A 85 2.14 6.50 12.66
C GLN A 85 3.51 5.99 12.95
N ALA A 86 3.80 4.82 12.44
CA ALA A 86 5.05 4.15 12.70
C ALA A 86 6.10 5.22 12.66
N ALA A 87 6.90 5.31 13.69
CA ALA A 87 7.91 6.36 13.77
C ALA A 87 8.60 6.35 12.41
N PRO A 88 8.68 7.49 11.71
CA PRO A 88 9.20 7.51 10.35
C PRO A 88 10.56 6.80 10.40
N PRO A 89 10.87 5.93 9.42
CA PRO A 89 12.10 5.17 9.44
C PRO A 89 13.26 6.08 9.85
N GLN A 90 13.98 5.69 10.88
CA GLN A 90 15.13 6.48 11.34
C GLN A 90 16.35 6.06 10.52
N TYR A 91 16.81 6.95 9.69
CA TYR A 91 18.03 6.74 8.93
C TYR A 91 19.23 7.36 9.64
N TRP A 92 20.24 6.56 9.88
CA TRP A 92 21.56 7.03 10.33
C TRP A 92 22.47 7.05 9.10
N GLY A 93 22.44 8.17 8.39
CA GLY A 93 23.09 8.25 7.10
C GLY A 93 24.54 8.73 7.16
N GLY A 94 25.29 8.38 6.13
CA GLY A 94 26.59 8.95 5.80
C GLY A 94 26.49 10.33 5.14
N THR A 95 27.47 10.67 4.33
CA THR A 95 27.59 12.00 3.69
C THR A 95 26.44 12.38 2.78
N ALA A 96 25.72 11.40 2.24
CA ALA A 96 24.50 11.64 1.43
C ALA A 96 23.28 12.08 2.26
N ALA A 97 23.30 11.90 3.57
CA ALA A 97 22.18 12.26 4.45
C ALA A 97 21.83 13.76 4.43
N LYS A 98 22.73 14.61 3.98
CA LYS A 98 22.51 16.05 3.92
C LYS A 98 21.42 16.44 2.91
N ASP A 99 21.32 15.71 1.80
CA ASP A 99 20.35 15.94 0.73
C ASP A 99 19.26 14.86 0.70
N ALA A 100 19.30 13.93 1.65
CA ALA A 100 18.33 12.85 1.75
C ALA A 100 17.01 13.31 2.35
N GLY A 101 15.92 12.72 1.89
CA GLY A 101 14.59 12.84 2.49
C GLY A 101 14.54 12.19 3.89
N LYS A 102 13.36 12.24 4.52
CA LYS A 102 13.13 11.61 5.84
C LYS A 102 13.32 10.09 5.84
N ASP A 103 13.25 9.47 4.69
CA ASP A 103 13.46 8.04 4.44
C ASP A 103 14.94 7.68 4.20
N GLY A 104 15.86 8.67 4.25
CA GLY A 104 17.28 8.50 4.02
C GLY A 104 17.67 8.26 2.57
N ALA A 105 16.78 8.50 1.62
CA ALA A 105 17.04 8.40 0.20
C ALA A 105 16.98 9.78 -0.48
N ILE A 106 17.67 9.90 -1.59
CA ILE A 106 17.60 11.06 -2.49
C ILE A 106 16.64 10.67 -3.62
N HIS A 107 15.57 11.44 -3.77
CA HIS A 107 14.57 11.22 -4.81
C HIS A 107 14.75 12.22 -5.92
N GLY A 108 15.00 11.72 -7.14
CA GLY A 108 15.01 12.52 -8.35
C GLY A 108 13.84 12.16 -9.28
N ASP A 109 13.68 12.90 -10.37
CA ASP A 109 12.59 12.68 -11.33
C ASP A 109 12.63 11.28 -11.97
N VAL A 110 13.82 10.73 -12.15
CA VAL A 110 14.07 9.46 -12.83
C VAL A 110 15.03 8.54 -12.04
N TYR A 111 15.34 8.86 -10.80
CA TYR A 111 16.20 8.02 -9.97
C TYR A 111 15.87 8.15 -8.50
N ASP A 112 16.14 7.08 -7.77
CA ASP A 112 16.21 7.03 -6.31
C ASP A 112 17.57 6.50 -5.90
N ALA A 113 18.21 7.14 -4.94
CA ALA A 113 19.53 6.74 -4.47
C ALA A 113 19.63 6.79 -2.95
N ARG A 114 20.18 5.73 -2.38
CA ARG A 114 20.60 5.64 -0.96
C ARG A 114 22.05 5.21 -0.93
N VAL A 115 22.86 5.95 -0.20
CA VAL A 115 24.30 5.67 -0.06
C VAL A 115 24.67 5.75 1.41
N LEU A 116 25.30 4.69 1.93
CA LEU A 116 25.70 4.56 3.34
C LEU A 116 24.52 4.80 4.30
N GLY A 117 23.39 4.17 4.01
CA GLY A 117 22.17 4.34 4.78
C GLY A 117 21.83 3.15 5.67
N ALA A 118 21.33 3.40 6.87
CA ALA A 118 20.69 2.42 7.71
C ALA A 118 19.33 2.95 8.15
N TYR A 119 18.37 2.05 8.35
CA TYR A 119 17.04 2.42 8.81
C TYR A 119 16.47 1.40 9.80
N ALA A 120 15.56 1.87 10.62
CA ALA A 120 14.67 1.03 11.40
C ALA A 120 13.27 1.65 11.40
N SER A 121 12.22 0.84 11.31
CA SER A 121 10.84 1.30 11.32
C SER A 121 9.93 0.37 12.12
N LEU A 122 8.86 0.95 12.64
CA LEU A 122 7.72 0.25 13.22
C LEU A 122 6.48 0.69 12.46
N GLU A 123 5.70 -0.24 11.94
CA GLU A 123 4.55 0.03 11.09
C GLU A 123 3.34 -0.77 11.54
N ASP A 124 2.16 -0.20 11.36
CA ASP A 124 0.88 -0.89 11.43
C ASP A 124 0.48 -1.34 10.01
N LYS A 125 1.06 -2.44 9.54
CA LYS A 125 0.77 -2.97 8.19
C LYS A 125 -0.62 -3.60 8.09
N SER A 126 -1.08 -4.17 9.17
CA SER A 126 -2.41 -4.80 9.22
C SER A 126 -3.54 -3.77 9.31
N GLY A 127 -3.24 -2.53 9.74
CA GLY A 127 -4.20 -1.44 9.85
C GLY A 127 -5.10 -1.55 11.10
N PHE A 128 -4.59 -2.15 12.18
CA PHE A 128 -5.35 -2.36 13.42
C PHE A 128 -5.11 -1.29 14.49
N GLY A 129 -4.37 -0.24 14.15
CA GLY A 129 -4.11 0.88 15.06
C GLY A 129 -3.00 0.63 16.08
N LYS A 130 -2.24 -0.44 15.90
CA LYS A 130 -1.04 -0.78 16.68
C LYS A 130 0.08 -1.19 15.74
N PRO A 131 1.35 -0.83 16.03
CA PRO A 131 2.48 -1.37 15.29
C PRO A 131 2.52 -2.89 15.42
N ASP A 132 2.52 -3.57 14.29
CA ASP A 132 2.60 -5.03 14.18
C ASP A 132 3.82 -5.50 13.38
N THR A 133 4.49 -4.59 12.72
CA THR A 133 5.64 -4.87 11.87
C THR A 133 6.83 -4.02 12.27
N ALA A 134 7.94 -4.68 12.52
CA ALA A 134 9.24 -4.04 12.70
C ALA A 134 10.13 -4.35 11.50
N SER A 135 10.87 -3.37 11.02
CA SER A 135 11.86 -3.57 9.97
C SER A 135 13.14 -2.79 10.25
N ALA A 136 14.26 -3.34 9.81
CA ALA A 136 15.55 -2.69 9.87
C ALA A 136 16.36 -3.07 8.63
N GLY A 137 17.23 -2.19 8.17
CA GLY A 137 18.07 -2.45 7.03
C GLY A 137 19.27 -1.53 6.95
N PHE A 138 20.18 -1.94 6.08
CA PHE A 138 21.42 -1.23 5.79
C PHE A 138 21.73 -1.36 4.29
N ALA A 139 22.30 -0.30 3.71
CA ALA A 139 22.80 -0.31 2.34
C ALA A 139 24.09 0.50 2.23
N LEU A 140 25.11 -0.05 1.61
CA LEU A 140 26.27 0.72 1.15
C LEU A 140 25.85 1.58 -0.06
N ALA A 141 25.17 1.00 -1.02
CA ALA A 141 24.51 1.72 -2.10
C ALA A 141 23.25 0.98 -2.53
N ASP A 142 22.17 1.72 -2.80
CA ASP A 142 20.92 1.24 -3.39
C ASP A 142 20.44 2.32 -4.35
N ILE A 143 20.57 2.06 -5.64
CA ILE A 143 20.32 3.02 -6.69
C ILE A 143 19.37 2.39 -7.70
N THR A 144 18.26 3.09 -7.96
CA THR A 144 17.29 2.75 -8.99
C THR A 144 17.17 3.91 -9.96
N VAL A 145 17.23 3.63 -11.24
CA VAL A 145 17.06 4.60 -12.32
C VAL A 145 15.95 4.13 -13.24
N GLY A 146 14.95 4.98 -13.50
CA GLY A 146 13.83 4.64 -14.36
C GLY A 146 12.66 5.60 -14.27
N ASN A 147 11.60 5.29 -14.98
CA ASN A 147 10.37 6.07 -15.03
C ASN A 147 9.19 5.39 -14.29
N THR A 148 9.46 4.67 -13.23
CA THR A 148 8.44 3.91 -12.48
C THR A 148 7.32 4.76 -11.89
N GLN A 149 7.61 6.03 -11.62
CA GLN A 149 6.64 7.02 -11.11
C GLN A 149 5.83 7.71 -12.21
N SER A 150 6.18 7.50 -13.46
CA SER A 150 5.44 8.04 -14.59
C SER A 150 4.03 7.46 -14.70
N GLN A 151 3.09 8.29 -15.11
CA GLN A 151 1.75 7.83 -15.52
C GLN A 151 1.74 7.25 -16.94
N ASP A 152 2.89 7.17 -17.57
CA ASP A 152 3.04 6.62 -18.90
C ASP A 152 2.66 5.14 -18.97
N LYS A 153 2.20 4.74 -20.13
CA LYS A 153 1.83 3.37 -20.45
C LYS A 153 3.03 2.41 -20.38
N TYR A 154 4.22 2.93 -20.58
CA TYR A 154 5.47 2.17 -20.55
C TYR A 154 6.30 2.59 -19.34
N LYS A 155 6.69 1.64 -18.53
CA LYS A 155 7.55 1.85 -17.37
C LYS A 155 8.77 0.96 -17.44
N GLY A 156 9.88 1.44 -16.95
CA GLY A 156 11.12 0.68 -16.91
C GLY A 156 12.06 1.21 -15.83
N GLU A 157 12.83 0.31 -15.24
CA GLU A 157 13.84 0.66 -14.25
C GLU A 157 15.06 -0.25 -14.36
N VAL A 158 16.20 0.28 -13.94
CA VAL A 158 17.42 -0.47 -13.70
C VAL A 158 17.85 -0.25 -12.24
N ARG A 159 18.23 -1.31 -11.57
CA ARG A 159 18.61 -1.31 -10.15
C ARG A 159 20.03 -1.79 -9.96
N THR A 160 20.72 -1.13 -9.07
CA THR A 160 22.05 -1.56 -8.59
C THR A 160 22.09 -1.43 -7.08
N LYS A 161 22.40 -2.52 -6.39
CA LYS A 161 22.58 -2.53 -4.93
C LYS A 161 23.92 -3.11 -4.56
N VAL A 162 24.54 -2.54 -3.54
CA VAL A 162 25.82 -2.98 -3.00
C VAL A 162 25.73 -3.03 -1.47
N GLY A 163 26.11 -4.15 -0.89
CA GLY A 163 26.16 -4.34 0.56
C GLY A 163 24.85 -4.04 1.24
N VAL A 164 23.76 -4.67 0.78
CA VAL A 164 22.41 -4.47 1.32
C VAL A 164 22.06 -5.61 2.26
N ALA A 165 21.53 -5.28 3.42
CA ALA A 165 20.94 -6.23 4.35
C ALA A 165 19.64 -5.66 4.92
N ASN A 166 18.59 -6.48 4.97
CA ASN A 166 17.30 -6.11 5.51
C ASN A 166 16.73 -7.25 6.35
N ALA A 167 16.01 -6.88 7.39
CA ALA A 167 15.22 -7.80 8.19
C ALA A 167 13.88 -7.17 8.52
N SER A 168 12.82 -7.94 8.51
CA SER A 168 11.49 -7.51 8.93
C SER A 168 10.75 -8.64 9.64
N GLY A 169 9.89 -8.27 10.58
CA GLY A 169 9.01 -9.19 11.26
C GLY A 169 7.64 -8.58 11.49
N THR A 170 6.60 -9.34 11.19
CA THR A 170 5.19 -8.99 11.48
C THR A 170 4.63 -10.02 12.44
N LEU A 171 3.94 -9.56 13.49
CA LEU A 171 3.28 -10.41 14.46
C LEU A 171 1.89 -9.87 14.78
N VAL A 172 0.87 -10.67 14.46
CA VAL A 172 -0.52 -10.42 14.82
C VAL A 172 -1.09 -11.69 15.44
N THR A 173 -1.35 -11.67 16.75
CA THR A 173 -1.82 -12.86 17.49
C THR A 173 -3.01 -12.55 18.40
N ASP A 174 -3.42 -11.31 18.47
CA ASP A 174 -4.47 -10.83 19.39
C ASP A 174 -5.84 -10.64 18.71
N ARG A 175 -6.04 -11.25 17.53
CA ARG A 175 -7.29 -11.13 16.78
C ARG A 175 -7.91 -12.49 16.47
N ALA A 176 -9.24 -12.52 16.45
CA ALA A 176 -10.00 -13.71 16.10
C ALA A 176 -10.15 -13.88 14.59
N ASP A 177 -10.11 -12.78 13.83
CA ASP A 177 -10.38 -12.73 12.39
C ASP A 177 -9.12 -12.74 11.51
N TYR A 178 -7.94 -12.64 12.13
CA TYR A 178 -6.65 -12.64 11.43
C TYR A 178 -5.49 -13.00 12.36
N GLY A 179 -4.61 -13.85 11.90
CA GLY A 179 -3.35 -14.17 12.56
C GLY A 179 -2.20 -14.12 11.57
N ALA A 180 -1.06 -13.56 11.97
CA ALA A 180 0.14 -13.50 11.15
C ALA A 180 1.41 -13.62 11.96
N ILE A 181 2.33 -14.45 11.48
CA ILE A 181 3.73 -14.51 11.90
C ILE A 181 4.55 -14.50 10.62
N ASN A 182 5.10 -13.34 10.27
CA ASN A 182 5.90 -13.19 9.06
C ASN A 182 7.29 -12.71 9.45
N LEU A 183 8.31 -13.47 9.08
CA LEU A 183 9.71 -13.11 9.27
C LEU A 183 10.40 -13.14 7.90
N ASN A 184 11.20 -12.14 7.64
CA ASN A 184 11.98 -12.04 6.42
C ASN A 184 13.35 -11.43 6.74
N ALA A 185 14.41 -12.02 6.22
CA ALA A 185 15.76 -11.47 6.30
C ALA A 185 16.47 -11.74 4.98
N ASN A 186 17.16 -10.76 4.46
CA ASN A 186 18.03 -10.92 3.30
C ASN A 186 19.29 -10.11 3.43
N ALA A 187 20.34 -10.60 2.80
CA ALA A 187 21.61 -9.89 2.65
C ALA A 187 22.18 -10.19 1.26
N THR A 188 22.70 -9.17 0.61
CA THR A 188 23.28 -9.29 -0.74
C THR A 188 24.49 -8.40 -0.86
N ALA A 189 25.61 -8.96 -1.32
CA ALA A 189 26.79 -8.15 -1.57
C ALA A 189 26.61 -7.25 -2.79
N ILE A 190 26.14 -7.80 -3.90
CA ILE A 190 25.87 -7.03 -5.12
C ILE A 190 24.59 -7.58 -5.79
N GLN A 191 23.74 -6.67 -6.24
CA GLN A 191 22.55 -6.97 -7.07
C GLN A 191 22.53 -6.01 -8.27
N TYR A 192 22.28 -6.58 -9.43
CA TYR A 192 21.91 -5.84 -10.64
C TYR A 192 20.58 -6.35 -11.14
N GLY A 193 19.69 -5.45 -11.50
CA GLY A 193 18.39 -5.82 -12.01
C GLY A 193 17.83 -4.82 -13.00
N ALA A 194 16.90 -5.29 -13.80
CA ALA A 194 16.10 -4.45 -14.67
C ALA A 194 14.68 -5.00 -14.74
N SER A 195 13.71 -4.11 -14.82
CA SER A 195 12.32 -4.47 -15.02
C SER A 195 11.62 -3.49 -15.93
N GLY A 196 10.54 -3.95 -16.55
CA GLY A 196 9.72 -3.10 -17.39
C GLY A 196 8.28 -3.59 -17.43
N SER A 197 7.37 -2.68 -17.72
CA SER A 197 5.96 -3.01 -17.86
C SER A 197 5.27 -2.15 -18.90
N ILE A 198 4.15 -2.66 -19.40
CA ILE A 198 3.26 -2.01 -20.34
C ILE A 198 1.83 -2.13 -19.85
N GLY A 199 1.07 -1.06 -20.00
CA GLY A 199 -0.34 -1.00 -19.62
C GLY A 199 -0.53 -0.55 -18.18
N LYS A 200 -1.69 -0.81 -17.64
CA LYS A 200 -2.10 -0.40 -16.30
C LYS A 200 -2.76 -1.56 -15.57
N GLU A 201 -2.37 -1.77 -14.30
CA GLU A 201 -3.00 -2.78 -13.45
C GLU A 201 -4.50 -2.50 -13.27
N GLY A 202 -5.30 -3.55 -13.29
CA GLY A 202 -6.76 -3.47 -13.32
C GLY A 202 -7.36 -3.23 -14.71
N GLU A 203 -6.52 -3.03 -15.73
CA GLU A 203 -6.87 -2.97 -17.15
C GLU A 203 -6.09 -4.09 -17.89
N GLN A 204 -5.43 -3.77 -18.98
CA GLN A 204 -4.47 -4.67 -19.62
C GLN A 204 -3.06 -4.31 -19.17
N TYR A 205 -2.41 -5.24 -18.49
CA TYR A 205 -1.04 -5.04 -17.99
C TYR A 205 -0.18 -6.26 -18.25
N GLY A 206 1.05 -6.01 -18.65
CA GLY A 206 2.09 -6.99 -18.74
C GLY A 206 3.41 -6.40 -18.24
N GLY A 207 4.11 -7.13 -17.40
CA GLY A 207 5.39 -6.70 -16.86
C GLY A 207 6.32 -7.88 -16.65
N GLY A 208 7.60 -7.58 -16.55
CA GLY A 208 8.60 -8.57 -16.23
C GLY A 208 9.93 -7.93 -15.90
N GLY A 209 10.83 -8.72 -15.33
CA GLY A 209 12.15 -8.26 -14.96
C GLY A 209 13.10 -9.42 -14.70
N GLY A 210 14.35 -9.06 -14.48
CA GLY A 210 15.38 -9.99 -14.07
C GLY A 210 16.37 -9.34 -13.15
N ASP A 211 16.87 -10.13 -12.19
CA ASP A 211 17.88 -9.72 -11.22
C ASP A 211 19.01 -10.76 -11.19
N VAL A 212 20.22 -10.29 -11.01
CA VAL A 212 21.40 -11.12 -10.73
C VAL A 212 21.99 -10.68 -9.40
N TYR A 213 22.21 -11.64 -8.54
CA TYR A 213 22.79 -11.45 -7.21
C TYR A 213 24.14 -12.14 -7.12
N LEU A 214 25.09 -11.47 -6.48
CA LEU A 214 26.38 -12.03 -6.10
C LEU A 214 26.45 -12.06 -4.57
N ALA A 215 26.78 -13.21 -4.02
CA ALA A 215 26.82 -13.49 -2.59
C ALA A 215 25.54 -13.01 -1.88
N THR A 216 24.49 -13.78 -2.03
CA THR A 216 23.18 -13.52 -1.41
C THR A 216 22.83 -14.59 -0.39
N ALA A 217 22.10 -14.18 0.63
CA ALA A 217 21.43 -15.05 1.58
C ALA A 217 20.05 -14.51 1.90
N GLU A 218 19.07 -15.40 1.96
CA GLU A 218 17.70 -15.04 2.35
C GLU A 218 17.13 -16.08 3.31
N ALA A 219 16.25 -15.65 4.19
CA ALA A 219 15.45 -16.49 5.05
C ALA A 219 14.05 -15.91 5.16
N LYS A 220 13.04 -16.76 5.06
CA LYS A 220 11.65 -16.38 5.07
C LYS A 220 10.82 -17.38 5.87
N ALA A 221 9.94 -16.87 6.71
CA ALA A 221 8.91 -17.65 7.36
C ALA A 221 7.62 -16.84 7.31
N VAL A 222 6.59 -17.37 6.68
CA VAL A 222 5.27 -16.75 6.56
C VAL A 222 4.25 -17.74 7.09
N SER A 223 3.39 -17.29 7.97
CA SER A 223 2.21 -18.01 8.42
C SER A 223 1.09 -17.00 8.62
N GLU A 224 0.11 -17.02 7.78
CA GLU A 224 -1.05 -16.15 7.83
C GLU A 224 -2.32 -16.97 7.80
N MET A 225 -3.28 -16.60 8.63
CA MET A 225 -4.62 -17.16 8.65
C MET A 225 -5.65 -16.03 8.54
N TYR A 226 -6.58 -16.20 7.66
CA TYR A 226 -7.65 -15.24 7.39
C TYR A 226 -8.99 -15.88 7.75
N ASP A 227 -9.73 -15.27 8.67
CA ASP A 227 -11.07 -15.71 9.10
C ASP A 227 -12.04 -14.53 9.10
N GLY A 228 -12.20 -13.92 7.94
CA GLY A 228 -13.11 -12.80 7.70
C GLY A 228 -12.46 -11.42 7.70
N ASN A 229 -11.20 -11.29 8.09
CA ASN A 229 -10.50 -10.01 8.04
C ASN A 229 -10.45 -9.45 6.62
N LYS A 230 -10.94 -8.21 6.45
CA LYS A 230 -11.05 -7.55 5.13
C LYS A 230 -11.76 -8.43 4.08
N GLY A 231 -12.68 -9.29 4.51
CA GLY A 231 -13.41 -10.20 3.64
C GLY A 231 -12.63 -11.42 3.18
N ARG A 232 -11.46 -11.70 3.75
CA ARG A 232 -10.61 -12.82 3.36
C ARG A 232 -10.83 -14.03 4.25
N TYR A 233 -10.80 -15.22 3.63
CA TYR A 233 -10.90 -16.52 4.30
C TYR A 233 -9.91 -17.49 3.67
N GLY A 234 -9.02 -18.06 4.48
CA GLY A 234 -8.00 -19.00 4.02
C GLY A 234 -6.68 -18.87 4.76
N PHE A 235 -5.60 -19.30 4.12
CA PHE A 235 -4.28 -19.28 4.73
C PHE A 235 -3.17 -19.05 3.70
N ASN A 236 -1.99 -18.68 4.21
CA ASN A 236 -0.74 -18.61 3.45
C ASN A 236 0.42 -19.06 4.36
N VAL A 237 1.14 -20.08 3.95
CA VAL A 237 2.30 -20.60 4.68
C VAL A 237 3.48 -20.73 3.73
N GLU A 238 4.63 -20.22 4.14
CA GLU A 238 5.86 -20.32 3.37
C GLU A 238 7.06 -20.36 4.33
N LEU A 239 7.95 -21.29 4.10
CA LEU A 239 9.20 -21.40 4.84
C LEU A 239 10.34 -21.59 3.84
N GLY A 240 11.44 -20.90 4.08
CA GLY A 240 12.61 -21.06 3.22
C GLY A 240 13.84 -20.37 3.78
N ALA A 241 14.97 -20.94 3.42
CA ALA A 241 16.27 -20.31 3.60
C ALA A 241 17.19 -20.74 2.47
N GLU A 242 17.92 -19.79 1.91
CA GLU A 242 18.90 -20.02 0.85
C GLU A 242 20.11 -19.12 1.05
N ALA A 243 21.27 -19.64 0.67
CA ALA A 243 22.47 -18.85 0.46
C ALA A 243 23.09 -19.25 -0.89
N ALA A 244 23.50 -18.29 -1.69
CA ALA A 244 24.05 -18.53 -3.01
C ALA A 244 25.24 -17.60 -3.29
N ALA A 245 26.28 -18.13 -3.94
CA ALA A 245 27.37 -17.31 -4.45
C ALA A 245 26.92 -16.48 -5.64
N VAL A 246 26.10 -17.07 -6.52
CA VAL A 246 25.44 -16.38 -7.65
C VAL A 246 24.00 -16.87 -7.72
N LYS A 247 23.06 -15.93 -7.85
CA LYS A 247 21.63 -16.23 -8.07
C LYS A 247 21.10 -15.34 -9.20
N GLY A 248 20.32 -15.92 -10.09
CA GLY A 248 19.55 -15.21 -11.10
C GLY A 248 18.07 -15.41 -10.85
N GLU A 249 17.29 -14.36 -11.01
CA GLU A 249 15.83 -14.39 -10.92
C GLU A 249 15.22 -13.76 -12.15
N ALA A 250 14.11 -14.31 -12.61
CA ALA A 250 13.26 -13.72 -13.65
C ALA A 250 11.82 -13.68 -13.14
N THR A 251 11.15 -12.57 -13.37
CA THR A 251 9.77 -12.36 -12.93
C THR A 251 8.89 -11.98 -14.11
N ALA A 252 7.63 -12.39 -14.07
CA ALA A 252 6.63 -11.97 -15.03
C ALA A 252 5.30 -11.75 -14.30
N LYS A 253 4.54 -10.75 -14.74
CA LYS A 253 3.19 -10.46 -14.24
C LYS A 253 2.28 -10.12 -15.41
N ALA A 254 1.08 -10.64 -15.39
CA ALA A 254 0.01 -10.30 -16.32
C ALA A 254 -1.26 -10.00 -15.55
N ASP A 255 -1.97 -8.95 -15.94
CA ASP A 255 -3.28 -8.59 -15.40
C ASP A 255 -4.24 -8.33 -16.56
N PHE A 256 -5.37 -9.01 -16.54
CA PHE A 256 -6.43 -8.91 -17.53
C PHE A 256 -7.69 -8.35 -16.87
N TYR A 257 -7.80 -7.03 -16.86
CA TYR A 257 -8.93 -6.27 -16.30
C TYR A 257 -9.24 -6.57 -14.83
N GLY A 258 -8.24 -6.97 -14.05
CA GLY A 258 -8.43 -7.42 -12.67
C GLY A 258 -9.20 -8.73 -12.51
N VAL A 259 -9.68 -9.33 -13.62
CA VAL A 259 -10.39 -10.62 -13.64
C VAL A 259 -9.42 -11.76 -13.44
N VAL A 260 -8.32 -11.76 -14.20
CA VAL A 260 -7.25 -12.76 -14.09
C VAL A 260 -5.95 -12.02 -13.86
N VAL A 261 -5.34 -12.26 -12.71
CA VAL A 261 -3.99 -11.78 -12.41
C VAL A 261 -3.10 -12.98 -12.19
N ALA A 262 -2.01 -13.05 -12.93
CA ALA A 262 -1.02 -14.11 -12.81
C ALA A 262 0.37 -13.50 -12.60
N ASP A 263 1.08 -14.00 -11.59
CA ASP A 263 2.47 -13.65 -11.31
C ASP A 263 3.32 -14.93 -11.33
N GLY A 264 4.51 -14.82 -11.84
CA GLY A 264 5.48 -15.91 -11.85
C GLY A 264 6.89 -15.40 -11.57
N LYS A 265 7.66 -16.21 -10.86
CA LYS A 265 9.10 -16.02 -10.63
C LYS A 265 9.80 -17.33 -10.89
N LEU A 266 10.92 -17.29 -11.56
CA LEU A 266 11.85 -18.38 -11.72
C LEU A 266 13.20 -17.97 -11.17
N SER A 267 13.86 -18.85 -10.46
CA SER A 267 15.20 -18.63 -9.92
C SER A 267 16.13 -19.76 -10.29
N GLY A 268 17.41 -19.41 -10.41
CA GLY A 268 18.48 -20.36 -10.58
C GLY A 268 19.71 -19.87 -9.83
N SER A 269 20.41 -20.75 -9.14
CA SER A 269 21.57 -20.39 -8.31
C SER A 269 22.74 -21.34 -8.51
N ALA A 270 23.94 -20.86 -8.23
CA ALA A 270 25.17 -21.62 -8.24
C ALA A 270 26.00 -21.31 -6.99
N GLY A 271 26.74 -22.32 -6.50
CA GLY A 271 27.42 -22.24 -5.20
C GLY A 271 26.42 -22.02 -4.08
N SER A 272 25.29 -22.74 -4.13
CA SER A 272 24.12 -22.49 -3.29
C SER A 272 23.82 -23.68 -2.37
N ALA A 273 23.18 -23.34 -1.26
CA ALA A 273 22.58 -24.32 -0.35
C ALA A 273 21.30 -23.70 0.24
N GLY A 274 20.21 -24.46 0.18
CA GLY A 274 18.95 -23.99 0.73
C GLY A 274 17.74 -24.78 0.23
N ALA A 275 16.61 -24.50 0.82
CA ALA A 275 15.31 -24.98 0.36
C ALA A 275 14.21 -24.01 0.79
N SER A 276 13.19 -23.87 -0.02
CA SER A 276 11.96 -23.19 0.33
C SER A 276 10.75 -23.98 -0.15
N ALA A 277 9.65 -23.83 0.55
CA ALA A 277 8.35 -24.32 0.12
C ALA A 277 7.24 -23.43 0.70
N GLY A 278 6.21 -23.19 -0.09
CA GLY A 278 5.06 -22.42 0.36
C GLY A 278 3.81 -22.74 -0.41
N VAL A 279 2.69 -22.63 0.28
CA VAL A 279 1.36 -22.72 -0.29
C VAL A 279 0.45 -21.72 0.40
N GLY A 280 -0.35 -21.04 -0.40
CA GLY A 280 -1.40 -20.15 0.09
C GLY A 280 -2.65 -20.28 -0.76
N THR A 281 -3.79 -20.28 -0.10
CA THR A 281 -5.07 -20.20 -0.78
C THR A 281 -6.05 -19.40 0.08
N TRP A 282 -6.76 -18.47 -0.54
CA TRP A 282 -7.80 -17.72 0.12
C TRP A 282 -8.83 -17.20 -0.86
N ILE A 283 -10.03 -17.00 -0.31
CA ILE A 283 -11.12 -16.32 -0.99
C ILE A 283 -11.19 -14.91 -0.43
N ASP A 284 -11.41 -13.91 -1.29
CA ASP A 284 -11.68 -12.53 -0.91
C ASP A 284 -13.11 -12.18 -1.34
N SER A 285 -13.98 -11.95 -0.35
CA SER A 285 -15.40 -11.64 -0.59
C SER A 285 -15.64 -10.21 -1.05
N THR A 286 -14.63 -9.34 -0.99
CA THR A 286 -14.76 -7.93 -1.40
C THR A 286 -14.75 -7.75 -2.91
N ASP A 287 -14.06 -8.64 -3.61
CA ASP A 287 -13.99 -8.68 -5.07
C ASP A 287 -14.41 -10.04 -5.67
N TYR A 288 -14.92 -10.94 -4.81
CA TYR A 288 -15.31 -12.30 -5.17
C TYR A 288 -14.18 -13.06 -5.86
N SER A 289 -12.96 -12.96 -5.32
CA SER A 289 -11.81 -13.60 -5.91
C SER A 289 -11.38 -14.86 -5.17
N PHE A 290 -10.89 -15.82 -5.94
CA PHE A 290 -10.12 -16.97 -5.48
C PHE A 290 -8.65 -16.71 -5.77
N ASN A 291 -7.80 -16.95 -4.78
CA ASN A 291 -6.37 -16.75 -4.85
C ASN A 291 -5.64 -18.05 -4.53
N LEU A 292 -4.65 -18.39 -5.33
CA LEU A 292 -3.75 -19.51 -5.14
C LEU A 292 -2.30 -19.03 -5.28
N LYS A 293 -1.46 -19.42 -4.34
CA LYS A 293 -0.01 -19.17 -4.37
C LYS A 293 0.74 -20.48 -4.12
N LEU A 294 1.76 -20.71 -4.93
CA LEU A 294 2.69 -21.82 -4.77
C LEU A 294 4.11 -21.27 -4.86
N SER A 295 4.99 -21.75 -4.00
CA SER A 295 6.42 -21.42 -4.05
C SER A 295 7.26 -22.64 -3.71
N GLY A 296 8.46 -22.72 -4.29
CA GLY A 296 9.39 -23.78 -3.97
C GLY A 296 10.76 -23.55 -4.59
N GLU A 297 11.80 -23.84 -3.83
CA GLU A 297 13.18 -23.80 -4.27
C GLU A 297 13.99 -24.93 -3.60
N LEU A 298 14.88 -25.53 -4.34
CA LEU A 298 15.84 -26.50 -3.83
C LEU A 298 17.23 -26.17 -4.40
N ALA A 299 18.21 -26.06 -3.54
CA ALA A 299 19.57 -25.71 -3.87
C ALA A 299 20.58 -26.56 -3.11
N VAL A 300 21.39 -27.33 -3.85
CA VAL A 300 22.56 -28.04 -3.34
C VAL A 300 23.64 -27.94 -4.40
N ALA A 301 24.58 -27.03 -4.23
CA ALA A 301 25.59 -26.58 -5.19
C ALA A 301 25.01 -25.86 -6.41
N LEU A 302 23.95 -26.36 -7.02
CA LEU A 302 23.10 -25.69 -8.00
C LEU A 302 21.67 -25.67 -7.47
N GLY A 303 20.96 -24.59 -7.65
CA GLY A 303 19.59 -24.42 -7.20
C GLY A 303 18.65 -24.07 -8.35
N LEU A 304 17.41 -24.53 -8.25
CA LEU A 304 16.29 -24.14 -9.09
C LEU A 304 15.09 -23.91 -8.20
N GLY A 305 14.36 -22.84 -8.50
CA GLY A 305 13.17 -22.48 -7.76
C GLY A 305 12.15 -21.75 -8.63
N GLY A 306 10.97 -21.62 -8.10
CA GLY A 306 9.92 -20.85 -8.74
C GLY A 306 8.75 -20.57 -7.79
N ASP A 307 8.14 -19.43 -8.01
CA ASP A 307 6.92 -19.00 -7.36
C ASP A 307 5.87 -18.77 -8.45
N ALA A 308 4.63 -19.09 -8.16
CA ALA A 308 3.49 -18.80 -9.01
C ALA A 308 2.30 -18.37 -8.17
N SER A 309 1.62 -17.32 -8.58
CA SER A 309 0.34 -16.96 -7.99
C SER A 309 -0.69 -16.67 -9.08
N ILE A 310 -1.94 -17.04 -8.80
CA ILE A 310 -3.08 -16.79 -9.68
C ILE A 310 -4.21 -16.23 -8.82
N LYS A 311 -4.77 -15.12 -9.26
CA LYS A 311 -6.02 -14.55 -8.75
C LYS A 311 -7.06 -14.59 -9.84
N LEU A 312 -8.25 -15.10 -9.51
CA LEU A 312 -9.44 -15.07 -10.36
C LEU A 312 -10.51 -14.28 -9.63
N ALA A 313 -10.92 -13.12 -10.16
CA ALA A 313 -11.91 -12.24 -9.57
C ALA A 313 -13.16 -12.15 -10.45
N LEU A 314 -14.33 -12.25 -9.85
CA LEU A 314 -15.62 -12.14 -10.57
C LEU A 314 -16.19 -10.72 -10.54
N LYS A 315 -15.81 -9.92 -9.54
CA LYS A 315 -16.35 -8.56 -9.37
C LYS A 315 -16.20 -7.67 -10.61
N PRO A 316 -15.07 -7.61 -11.31
CA PRO A 316 -14.95 -6.77 -12.51
C PRO A 316 -15.93 -7.17 -13.61
N ILE A 317 -16.23 -8.47 -13.74
CA ILE A 317 -17.23 -8.97 -14.69
C ILE A 317 -18.64 -8.57 -14.26
N LEU A 318 -18.94 -8.71 -12.98
CA LEU A 318 -20.24 -8.33 -12.43
C LEU A 318 -20.48 -6.82 -12.55
N ASP A 319 -19.48 -6.01 -12.21
CA ASP A 319 -19.56 -4.56 -12.34
C ASP A 319 -19.82 -4.17 -13.82
N TRP A 320 -19.13 -4.80 -14.78
CA TRP A 320 -19.37 -4.57 -16.21
C TRP A 320 -20.77 -4.98 -16.67
N ILE A 321 -21.34 -6.08 -16.15
CA ILE A 321 -22.70 -6.55 -16.52
C ILE A 321 -23.77 -5.62 -15.92
N TYR A 322 -23.56 -5.10 -14.71
CA TYR A 322 -24.56 -4.30 -14.00
C TYR A 322 -24.45 -2.79 -14.27
N ASP A 323 -23.28 -2.28 -14.73
CA ASP A 323 -23.06 -0.87 -15.07
C ASP A 323 -23.81 -0.46 -16.37
N ASP A 324 -24.14 -1.42 -17.23
CA ASP A 324 -24.93 -1.17 -18.46
C ASP A 324 -26.40 -0.77 -18.19
N ASP A 325 -26.90 -0.85 -16.95
CA ASP A 325 -28.29 -0.52 -16.60
C ASP A 325 -28.48 0.95 -16.14
N GLU A 326 -27.40 1.72 -15.92
CA GLU A 326 -27.49 3.16 -15.57
C GLU A 326 -27.61 4.11 -16.77
N SER A 327 -27.63 3.62 -18.00
CA SER A 327 -27.82 4.45 -19.21
C SER A 327 -29.27 4.84 -19.51
N LYS A 328 -30.22 4.57 -18.61
CA LYS A 328 -31.58 5.14 -18.72
C LYS A 328 -31.61 6.52 -18.05
N PRO A 329 -31.91 7.59 -18.79
CA PRO A 329 -32.14 8.90 -18.19
C PRO A 329 -33.32 8.78 -17.20
N SER A 330 -33.00 9.08 -15.93
CA SER A 330 -34.03 9.18 -14.89
C SER A 330 -35.06 10.24 -15.32
N PRO A 331 -36.38 9.94 -15.25
CA PRO A 331 -37.39 10.94 -15.60
C PRO A 331 -37.19 12.16 -14.68
N ALA A 332 -37.12 13.33 -15.30
CA ALA A 332 -36.96 14.60 -14.66
C ALA A 332 -38.00 14.76 -13.53
N ALA A 333 -37.56 14.67 -12.29
CA ALA A 333 -38.33 15.09 -11.13
C ALA A 333 -38.34 16.62 -11.09
N GLY A 334 -39.53 17.17 -11.07
CA GLY A 334 -39.82 18.57 -11.20
C GLY A 334 -39.17 19.46 -10.13
N SER A 335 -39.04 20.70 -10.55
CA SER A 335 -38.60 21.89 -9.84
C SER A 335 -38.94 21.94 -8.35
N GLY A 336 -37.86 22.00 -7.54
CA GLY A 336 -37.90 22.52 -6.19
C GLY A 336 -36.68 23.41 -6.01
N ASP A 337 -36.92 24.67 -5.71
CA ASP A 337 -35.93 25.72 -5.53
C ASP A 337 -34.82 25.35 -4.55
N GLY A 338 -33.64 25.07 -5.05
CA GLY A 338 -32.42 24.90 -4.28
C GLY A 338 -31.29 25.64 -4.99
N VAL A 339 -30.87 26.79 -4.45
CA VAL A 339 -29.82 27.61 -5.00
C VAL A 339 -28.49 26.81 -5.00
N ILE A 340 -28.07 26.37 -6.16
CA ILE A 340 -26.71 25.85 -6.39
C ILE A 340 -25.77 27.07 -6.43
N LYS A 341 -25.02 27.28 -5.36
CA LYS A 341 -23.85 28.16 -5.40
C LYS A 341 -22.63 27.35 -5.86
N THR A 342 -22.24 27.57 -7.08
CA THR A 342 -20.97 27.11 -7.63
C THR A 342 -19.82 27.74 -6.83
N GLY A 343 -19.06 26.94 -6.09
CA GLY A 343 -17.82 27.40 -5.47
C GLY A 343 -17.46 26.85 -4.10
N CYS A 344 -18.40 26.43 -3.27
CA CYS A 344 -18.08 25.85 -1.97
C CYS A 344 -18.97 24.65 -1.70
N VAL A 345 -18.37 23.48 -1.60
CA VAL A 345 -19.06 22.30 -1.09
C VAL A 345 -19.09 22.41 0.43
N THR A 346 -20.21 22.75 1.01
CA THR A 346 -20.41 22.69 2.46
C THR A 346 -20.52 21.26 2.89
N VAL A 347 -19.57 20.79 3.71
CA VAL A 347 -19.39 19.35 3.91
C VAL A 347 -19.97 18.84 5.22
N LEU A 348 -20.26 19.68 6.18
CA LEU A 348 -20.59 19.19 7.51
C LEU A 348 -21.70 19.99 8.17
N VAL A 349 -22.78 19.34 8.52
CA VAL A 349 -23.87 19.86 9.33
C VAL A 349 -23.83 19.18 10.69
N GLY A 350 -23.63 19.92 11.76
CA GLY A 350 -23.72 19.44 13.11
C GLY A 350 -24.71 20.30 13.90
N ASP A 351 -25.68 19.68 14.53
CA ASP A 351 -26.47 20.23 15.61
C ASP A 351 -25.91 19.81 16.96
#